data_2bf0d867eac0cfebd7d71e818674964a
#
_entry.id   2bf0d867eac0cfebd7d71e818674964a
#
_cell.length_a   1.000
_cell.length_b   1.000
_cell.length_c   1.000
_cell.angle_alpha   90.00
_cell.angle_beta   90.00
_cell.angle_gamma   90.00
#
_symmetry.space_group_name_H-M   'P 1'
#
loop_
_entity.id
_entity.type
_entity.pdbx_description
1 polymer ?
#
loop_
_entity_poly.entity_id
_entity_poly.type
_entity_poly.pdbx_seq_one_letter_code
_entity_poly.pdbx_strand_id
1 'polypeptide(L)'
;MLIALGAVGYSSHAQATDEIQVYNAGIAAVGQLTVQQHLNYVGIGQKDPPFPGGFPSNHSLNGTPEFAYGMTDWWELGLYLPFAVQDRQFLSDAFKLRTLFVSPNADKRNLFYGINFELSYEMPKFAQTRWGLEIRPIIGVRNADYEFIVNPIVDVGFGRYGEADFAPAARVARKLKDDVYVGLEYYADFGKIGAFSPLAEQQHTLFAVTDFKVGDVDIDFGVGYGLTRASDRLVVKTIIGYAFPVPGTKDSSERASASGPINPMAHLSARSTPY
;
A
#
# COMPACT_ATOMS: atom_id res chain seq x y z
N MET A 1 -44.75 -14.41 11.35
CA MET A 1 -43.91 -13.21 11.35
C MET A 1 -42.47 -13.68 11.22
N LEU A 2 -41.99 -13.83 9.98
CA LEU A 2 -40.61 -14.20 9.70
C LEU A 2 -39.74 -12.93 9.85
N ILE A 3 -38.85 -12.91 10.83
CA ILE A 3 -37.80 -11.93 10.96
C ILE A 3 -36.71 -12.37 9.96
N ALA A 4 -36.61 -11.67 8.85
CA ALA A 4 -35.43 -11.78 7.99
C ALA A 4 -34.24 -11.19 8.76
N LEU A 5 -33.37 -12.04 9.31
CA LEU A 5 -32.03 -11.62 9.69
C LEU A 5 -31.29 -11.26 8.38
N GLY A 6 -31.18 -9.96 8.11
CA GLY A 6 -30.27 -9.47 7.10
C GLY A 6 -28.86 -9.93 7.49
N ALA A 7 -28.23 -10.72 6.65
CA ALA A 7 -26.81 -10.99 6.75
C ALA A 7 -26.10 -9.65 6.53
N VAL A 8 -25.58 -9.07 7.60
CA VAL A 8 -24.64 -7.95 7.51
C VAL A 8 -23.39 -8.56 6.87
N GLY A 9 -23.11 -8.18 5.63
CA GLY A 9 -21.84 -8.52 4.98
C GLY A 9 -20.75 -7.81 5.77
N TYR A 10 -19.96 -8.56 6.50
CA TYR A 10 -18.76 -8.04 7.15
C TYR A 10 -17.63 -8.05 6.13
N SER A 11 -17.00 -6.88 5.88
CA SER A 11 -15.72 -6.84 5.18
C SER A 11 -14.72 -7.73 5.93
N SER A 12 -13.98 -8.55 5.20
CA SER A 12 -13.06 -9.52 5.83
C SER A 12 -11.79 -8.86 6.38
N HIS A 13 -11.48 -7.63 5.95
CA HIS A 13 -10.28 -6.89 6.34
C HIS A 13 -10.61 -5.49 6.82
N ALA A 14 -9.91 -5.02 7.85
CA ALA A 14 -9.95 -3.64 8.27
C ALA A 14 -8.88 -2.85 7.49
N GLN A 15 -9.29 -1.97 6.58
CA GLN A 15 -8.39 -1.18 5.71
C GLN A 15 -7.31 -0.38 6.47
N ALA A 16 -7.54 -0.06 7.75
CA ALA A 16 -6.60 0.74 8.56
C ALA A 16 -5.40 -0.06 9.08
N THR A 17 -5.43 -1.39 9.06
CA THR A 17 -4.35 -2.25 9.55
C THR A 17 -3.36 -2.62 8.47
N ASP A 18 -3.69 -2.32 7.21
CA ASP A 18 -2.86 -2.62 6.05
C ASP A 18 -1.98 -1.44 5.60
N GLU A 19 -1.06 -1.71 4.69
CA GLU A 19 -0.26 -0.69 4.03
C GLU A 19 -1.17 0.17 3.15
N ILE A 20 -1.25 1.48 3.44
CA ILE A 20 -1.98 2.42 2.59
C ILE A 20 -1.01 2.98 1.55
N GLN A 21 -0.86 2.26 0.43
CA GLN A 21 0.06 2.62 -0.66
C GLN A 21 -0.50 2.25 -2.02
N VAL A 22 -0.35 3.15 -3.01
CA VAL A 22 -0.53 2.82 -4.42
C VAL A 22 0.81 2.38 -5.00
N TYR A 23 0.88 1.14 -5.49
CA TYR A 23 2.11 0.59 -6.07
C TYR A 23 2.35 1.14 -7.47
N ASN A 24 3.56 1.57 -7.70
CA ASN A 24 4.00 2.33 -8.87
C ASN A 24 5.04 1.60 -9.74
N ALA A 25 5.19 0.29 -9.54
CA ALA A 25 6.18 -0.57 -10.20
C ALA A 25 7.66 -0.18 -9.90
N GLY A 26 7.93 0.53 -8.81
CA GLY A 26 9.28 0.70 -8.27
C GLY A 26 9.73 -0.58 -7.58
N ILE A 27 10.99 -0.98 -7.77
CA ILE A 27 11.63 -2.10 -7.08
C ILE A 27 13.04 -1.74 -6.64
N ALA A 28 13.57 -2.46 -5.65
CA ALA A 28 14.97 -2.36 -5.24
C ALA A 28 15.91 -2.78 -6.38
N ALA A 29 17.09 -2.17 -6.46
CA ALA A 29 18.11 -2.60 -7.41
C ALA A 29 18.57 -4.06 -7.12
N VAL A 30 19.12 -4.72 -8.12
CA VAL A 30 19.62 -6.10 -7.97
C VAL A 30 20.63 -6.18 -6.83
N GLY A 31 20.35 -7.05 -5.85
CA GLY A 31 21.17 -7.24 -4.66
C GLY A 31 21.03 -6.17 -3.59
N GLN A 32 20.10 -5.22 -3.76
CA GLN A 32 19.82 -4.16 -2.79
C GLN A 32 18.75 -4.60 -1.80
N LEU A 33 19.01 -4.35 -0.53
CA LEU A 33 18.02 -4.40 0.55
C LEU A 33 17.41 -3.01 0.74
N THR A 34 16.09 -2.94 0.86
CA THR A 34 15.37 -1.74 1.27
C THR A 34 14.56 -2.02 2.53
N VAL A 35 14.37 -0.99 3.33
CA VAL A 35 13.51 -1.03 4.52
C VAL A 35 12.54 0.13 4.43
N GLN A 36 11.25 -0.16 4.65
CA GLN A 36 10.22 0.85 4.78
C GLN A 36 9.49 0.66 6.10
N GLN A 37 9.10 1.77 6.71
CA GLN A 37 8.19 1.78 7.84
C GLN A 37 6.91 2.48 7.42
N HIS A 38 5.84 1.73 7.27
CA HIS A 38 4.50 2.25 7.09
C HIS A 38 3.90 2.57 8.45
N LEU A 39 3.28 3.73 8.59
CA LEU A 39 2.57 4.17 9.80
C LEU A 39 1.26 4.82 9.40
N ASN A 40 0.15 4.31 9.93
CA ASN A 40 -1.19 4.82 9.68
C ASN A 40 -1.87 5.11 11.02
N TYR A 41 -2.25 6.37 11.26
CA TYR A 41 -3.02 6.75 12.44
C TYR A 41 -4.46 7.06 12.07
N VAL A 42 -5.40 6.35 12.66
CA VAL A 42 -6.83 6.59 12.50
C VAL A 42 -7.30 7.55 13.58
N GLY A 43 -7.42 8.83 13.22
CA GLY A 43 -7.86 9.88 14.16
C GLY A 43 -9.36 9.83 14.45
N ILE A 44 -10.17 9.47 13.45
CA ILE A 44 -11.63 9.28 13.58
C ILE A 44 -11.99 8.06 12.74
N GLY A 45 -12.26 6.94 13.39
CA GLY A 45 -12.52 5.66 12.76
C GLY A 45 -13.80 4.97 13.22
N GLN A 46 -13.97 3.72 12.79
CA GLN A 46 -15.07 2.86 13.21
C GLN A 46 -14.87 2.45 14.67
N LYS A 47 -15.90 2.64 15.50
CA LYS A 47 -15.86 2.29 16.93
C LYS A 47 -16.26 0.85 17.18
N ASP A 48 -17.07 0.30 16.29
CA ASP A 48 -17.47 -1.09 16.33
C ASP A 48 -16.45 -1.94 15.56
N PRO A 49 -16.12 -3.15 16.05
CA PRO A 49 -15.22 -4.04 15.34
C PRO A 49 -15.84 -4.49 14.01
N PRO A 50 -15.04 -4.71 12.94
CA PRO A 50 -15.55 -5.13 11.64
C PRO A 50 -16.19 -6.52 11.65
N PHE A 51 -15.88 -7.35 12.65
CA PHE A 51 -16.47 -8.66 12.90
C PHE A 51 -16.40 -8.99 14.39
N PRO A 52 -17.17 -9.98 14.89
CA PRO A 52 -17.14 -10.35 16.31
C PRO A 52 -15.74 -10.74 16.80
N GLY A 53 -15.19 -9.99 17.75
CA GLY A 53 -13.85 -10.18 18.29
C GLY A 53 -12.73 -9.49 17.50
N GLY A 54 -13.06 -8.81 16.41
CA GLY A 54 -12.15 -8.03 15.62
C GLY A 54 -11.64 -6.77 16.32
N PHE A 55 -10.73 -6.07 15.67
CA PHE A 55 -10.08 -4.87 16.16
C PHE A 55 -10.75 -3.62 15.56
N PRO A 56 -11.34 -2.71 16.37
CA PRO A 56 -11.93 -1.47 15.87
C PRO A 56 -10.84 -0.47 15.48
N SER A 57 -11.01 0.24 14.38
CA SER A 57 -9.98 1.14 13.85
C SER A 57 -9.85 2.47 14.61
N ASN A 58 -10.88 2.91 15.34
CA ASN A 58 -10.91 4.24 15.96
C ASN A 58 -9.76 4.45 16.95
N HIS A 59 -8.96 5.51 16.74
CA HIS A 59 -7.77 5.88 17.53
C HIS A 59 -6.66 4.81 17.53
N SER A 60 -6.57 3.98 16.49
CA SER A 60 -5.46 3.04 16.33
C SER A 60 -4.26 3.70 15.62
N LEU A 61 -3.06 3.33 16.05
CA LEU A 61 -1.83 3.49 15.29
C LEU A 61 -1.47 2.12 14.72
N ASN A 62 -1.42 2.02 13.41
CA ASN A 62 -1.04 0.81 12.71
C ASN A 62 0.34 1.01 12.08
N GLY A 63 1.16 0.00 12.10
CA GLY A 63 2.51 0.06 11.57
C GLY A 63 2.93 -1.24 10.92
N THR A 64 3.70 -1.12 9.84
CA THR A 64 4.21 -2.28 9.11
C THR A 64 5.65 -2.02 8.69
N PRO A 65 6.65 -2.57 9.41
CA PRO A 65 7.99 -2.68 8.87
C PRO A 65 7.97 -3.60 7.65
N GLU A 66 8.50 -3.10 6.54
CA GLU A 66 8.70 -3.82 5.29
C GLU A 66 10.19 -3.97 5.03
N PHE A 67 10.60 -5.16 4.62
CA PHE A 67 11.94 -5.48 4.14
C PHE A 67 11.81 -6.02 2.74
N ALA A 68 12.47 -5.39 1.76
CA ALA A 68 12.43 -5.86 0.39
C ALA A 68 13.84 -6.05 -0.19
N TYR A 69 13.98 -7.01 -1.09
CA TYR A 69 15.25 -7.36 -1.71
C TYR A 69 15.10 -7.55 -3.22
N GLY A 70 15.88 -6.77 -3.97
CA GLY A 70 15.91 -6.85 -5.42
C GLY A 70 16.60 -8.13 -5.91
N MET A 71 15.83 -9.07 -6.45
CA MET A 71 16.34 -10.34 -7.00
C MET A 71 16.88 -10.16 -8.41
N THR A 72 16.15 -9.41 -9.23
CA THR A 72 16.54 -9.05 -10.60
C THR A 72 16.06 -7.60 -10.87
N ASP A 73 16.27 -7.08 -12.07
CA ASP A 73 15.76 -5.78 -12.50
C ASP A 73 14.24 -5.74 -12.80
N TRP A 74 13.54 -6.86 -12.59
CA TRP A 74 12.11 -7.03 -12.79
C TRP A 74 11.40 -7.86 -11.70
N TRP A 75 12.14 -8.34 -10.69
CA TRP A 75 11.61 -9.19 -9.61
C TRP A 75 12.18 -8.80 -8.25
N GLU A 76 11.29 -8.63 -7.27
CA GLU A 76 11.59 -8.30 -5.88
C GLU A 76 10.84 -9.22 -4.92
N LEU A 77 11.48 -9.57 -3.81
CA LEU A 77 10.86 -10.26 -2.68
C LEU A 77 10.72 -9.32 -1.50
N GLY A 78 9.65 -9.47 -0.72
CA GLY A 78 9.39 -8.66 0.47
C GLY A 78 8.84 -9.47 1.64
N LEU A 79 9.08 -8.94 2.83
CA LEU A 79 8.53 -9.41 4.11
C LEU A 79 7.94 -8.23 4.85
N TYR A 80 6.69 -8.37 5.32
CA TYR A 80 6.00 -7.40 6.17
C TYR A 80 5.72 -7.99 7.54
N LEU A 81 5.82 -7.14 8.57
CA LEU A 81 5.56 -7.51 9.96
C LEU A 81 4.55 -6.52 10.58
N PRO A 82 3.24 -6.63 10.27
CA PRO A 82 2.23 -5.67 10.68
C PRO A 82 2.00 -5.70 12.20
N PHE A 83 1.65 -4.54 12.75
CA PHE A 83 1.24 -4.38 14.14
C PHE A 83 0.23 -3.23 14.30
N ALA A 84 -0.50 -3.24 15.40
CA ALA A 84 -1.33 -2.10 15.82
C ALA A 84 -1.08 -1.74 17.27
N VAL A 85 -1.28 -0.46 17.60
CA VAL A 85 -1.27 0.06 18.97
C VAL A 85 -2.58 0.80 19.21
N GLN A 86 -3.33 0.37 20.22
CA GLN A 86 -4.56 1.02 20.66
C GLN A 86 -4.69 0.87 22.17
N ASP A 87 -5.17 1.89 22.86
CA ASP A 87 -5.37 1.90 24.32
C ASP A 87 -4.14 1.42 25.10
N ARG A 88 -2.92 1.80 24.64
CA ARG A 88 -1.61 1.39 25.17
C ARG A 88 -1.33 -0.12 25.06
N GLN A 89 -2.11 -0.84 24.28
CA GLN A 89 -1.86 -2.25 23.97
C GLN A 89 -1.17 -2.36 22.62
N PHE A 90 -0.09 -3.12 22.57
CA PHE A 90 0.58 -3.52 21.34
C PHE A 90 -0.02 -4.85 20.87
N LEU A 91 -0.48 -4.89 19.64
CA LEU A 91 -1.04 -6.06 18.97
C LEU A 91 -0.18 -6.37 17.76
N SER A 92 0.55 -7.48 17.77
CA SER A 92 1.23 -7.96 16.57
C SER A 92 0.23 -8.71 15.71
N ASP A 93 0.16 -8.35 14.45
CA ASP A 93 -0.35 -9.23 13.41
C ASP A 93 0.79 -10.15 12.95
N ALA A 94 0.54 -11.24 12.24
CA ALA A 94 1.61 -12.21 12.06
C ALA A 94 2.65 -11.75 11.03
N PHE A 95 2.47 -12.04 9.74
CA PHE A 95 3.39 -11.62 8.68
C PHE A 95 2.73 -11.69 7.30
N LYS A 96 3.34 -10.96 6.32
CA LYS A 96 3.03 -11.13 4.90
C LYS A 96 4.32 -11.38 4.11
N LEU A 97 4.25 -12.25 3.13
CA LEU A 97 5.30 -12.50 2.16
C LEU A 97 4.88 -11.93 0.81
N ARG A 98 5.73 -11.09 0.25
CA ARG A 98 5.48 -10.40 -1.01
C ARG A 98 6.39 -10.91 -2.13
N THR A 99 5.85 -10.99 -3.33
CA THR A 99 6.63 -11.11 -4.56
C THR A 99 6.08 -10.15 -5.62
N LEU A 100 6.94 -9.25 -6.08
CA LEU A 100 6.59 -8.20 -7.03
C LEU A 100 7.34 -8.42 -8.35
N PHE A 101 6.58 -8.45 -9.43
CA PHE A 101 7.10 -8.50 -10.80
C PHE A 101 6.72 -7.21 -11.53
N VAL A 102 7.69 -6.60 -12.21
CA VAL A 102 7.47 -5.35 -12.95
C VAL A 102 7.97 -5.45 -14.38
N SER A 103 7.46 -4.60 -15.26
CA SER A 103 7.98 -4.48 -16.61
C SER A 103 9.46 -4.05 -16.57
N PRO A 104 10.33 -4.61 -17.44
CA PRO A 104 11.74 -4.24 -17.44
C PRO A 104 11.94 -2.73 -17.61
N ASN A 105 12.79 -2.12 -16.78
CA ASN A 105 13.03 -0.67 -16.71
C ASN A 105 11.73 0.14 -16.51
N ALA A 106 10.83 -0.32 -15.65
CA ALA A 106 9.56 0.35 -15.34
C ALA A 106 9.77 1.82 -14.92
N ASP A 107 10.86 2.10 -14.21
CA ASP A 107 11.29 3.43 -13.76
C ASP A 107 11.59 4.41 -14.89
N LYS A 108 12.00 3.92 -16.08
CA LYS A 108 12.39 4.71 -17.25
C LYS A 108 11.32 4.81 -18.33
N ARG A 109 10.16 4.15 -18.13
CA ARG A 109 9.09 4.08 -19.14
C ARG A 109 7.96 5.04 -18.81
N ASN A 110 7.37 5.62 -19.86
CA ASN A 110 6.14 6.39 -19.73
C ASN A 110 4.94 5.49 -19.40
N LEU A 111 4.88 4.29 -20.02
CA LEU A 111 3.92 3.24 -19.67
C LEU A 111 4.66 2.14 -18.93
N PHE A 112 4.20 1.83 -17.73
CA PHE A 112 4.72 0.76 -16.91
C PHE A 112 3.61 -0.12 -16.36
N TYR A 113 3.96 -1.36 -16.06
CA TYR A 113 3.02 -2.32 -15.48
C TYR A 113 3.76 -3.32 -14.60
N GLY A 114 3.02 -3.98 -13.75
CA GLY A 114 3.52 -5.03 -12.88
C GLY A 114 2.39 -5.82 -12.26
N ILE A 115 2.76 -6.78 -11.44
CA ILE A 115 1.84 -7.55 -10.60
C ILE A 115 2.52 -7.89 -9.29
N ASN A 116 1.83 -7.64 -8.20
CA ASN A 116 2.26 -8.00 -6.86
C ASN A 116 1.37 -9.11 -6.31
N PHE A 117 1.97 -10.02 -5.56
CA PHE A 117 1.28 -11.04 -4.79
C PHE A 117 1.76 -10.96 -3.35
N GLU A 118 0.82 -10.93 -2.40
CA GLU A 118 1.10 -10.94 -0.96
C GLU A 118 0.36 -12.07 -0.29
N LEU A 119 1.11 -13.05 0.19
CA LEU A 119 0.57 -14.14 1.01
C LEU A 119 0.63 -13.70 2.48
N SER A 120 -0.52 -13.54 3.12
CA SER A 120 -0.64 -13.14 4.52
C SER A 120 -1.00 -14.32 5.42
N TYR A 121 -0.45 -14.29 6.63
CA TYR A 121 -0.95 -15.03 7.78
C TYR A 121 -1.33 -14.02 8.87
N GLU A 122 -2.60 -14.01 9.27
CA GLU A 122 -3.16 -12.95 10.11
C GLU A 122 -3.69 -13.47 11.44
N MET A 123 -3.63 -12.64 12.47
CA MET A 123 -4.14 -12.98 13.80
C MET A 123 -5.65 -12.74 13.88
N PRO A 124 -6.40 -13.47 14.77
CA PRO A 124 -7.87 -13.39 14.81
C PRO A 124 -8.44 -12.01 15.15
N LYS A 125 -7.62 -11.10 15.62
CA LYS A 125 -8.01 -9.71 15.89
C LYS A 125 -8.11 -8.89 14.62
N PHE A 126 -7.35 -9.26 13.58
CA PHE A 126 -7.20 -8.49 12.35
C PHE A 126 -8.02 -9.06 11.21
N ALA A 127 -8.16 -10.38 11.12
CA ALA A 127 -8.96 -11.02 10.08
C ALA A 127 -9.75 -12.23 10.58
N GLN A 128 -10.88 -12.51 9.93
CA GLN A 128 -11.68 -13.75 10.17
C GLN A 128 -11.02 -14.97 9.53
N THR A 129 -10.27 -14.77 8.44
CA THR A 129 -9.47 -15.80 7.78
C THR A 129 -8.03 -15.70 8.23
N ARG A 130 -7.36 -16.84 8.44
CA ARG A 130 -5.96 -16.87 8.87
C ARG A 130 -4.99 -16.67 7.73
N TRP A 131 -5.35 -17.15 6.57
CA TRP A 131 -4.54 -17.03 5.37
C TRP A 131 -5.28 -16.19 4.35
N GLY A 132 -4.57 -15.26 3.75
CA GLY A 132 -5.03 -14.41 2.68
C GLY A 132 -4.02 -14.35 1.54
N LEU A 133 -4.49 -13.95 0.37
CA LEU A 133 -3.67 -13.64 -0.80
C LEU A 133 -4.19 -12.36 -1.43
N GLU A 134 -3.39 -11.33 -1.43
CA GLU A 134 -3.63 -10.16 -2.26
C GLU A 134 -3.02 -10.38 -3.64
N ILE A 135 -3.78 -10.03 -4.67
CA ILE A 135 -3.32 -9.95 -6.06
C ILE A 135 -3.49 -8.50 -6.49
N ARG A 136 -2.37 -7.79 -6.73
CA ARG A 136 -2.35 -6.36 -7.04
C ARG A 136 -1.70 -6.11 -8.40
N PRO A 137 -2.44 -6.09 -9.50
CA PRO A 137 -1.95 -5.59 -10.77
C PRO A 137 -1.58 -4.11 -10.65
N ILE A 138 -0.57 -3.69 -11.39
CA ILE A 138 -0.08 -2.32 -11.45
C ILE A 138 -0.12 -1.88 -12.89
N ILE A 139 -0.81 -0.77 -13.16
CA ILE A 139 -0.85 -0.15 -14.48
C ILE A 139 -0.66 1.34 -14.29
N GLY A 140 0.37 1.91 -14.90
CA GLY A 140 0.65 3.33 -14.75
C GLY A 140 1.17 3.97 -16.02
N VAL A 141 0.87 5.25 -16.14
CA VAL A 141 1.44 6.14 -17.15
C VAL A 141 2.02 7.36 -16.48
N ARG A 142 3.18 7.81 -16.97
CA ARG A 142 3.85 9.02 -16.48
C ARG A 142 4.44 9.82 -17.63
N ASN A 143 4.61 11.11 -17.38
CA ASN A 143 5.40 12.01 -18.21
C ASN A 143 6.31 12.87 -17.31
N ALA A 144 6.87 13.95 -17.84
CA ALA A 144 7.78 14.82 -17.06
C ALA A 144 7.11 15.46 -15.82
N ASP A 145 5.78 15.70 -15.86
CA ASP A 145 5.06 16.47 -14.86
C ASP A 145 4.05 15.65 -14.05
N TYR A 146 3.48 14.58 -14.63
CA TYR A 146 2.36 13.85 -14.04
C TYR A 146 2.56 12.35 -14.05
N GLU A 147 1.97 11.70 -13.04
CA GLU A 147 1.85 10.26 -12.92
C GLU A 147 0.39 9.88 -12.64
N PHE A 148 -0.09 8.83 -13.33
CA PHE A 148 -1.40 8.22 -13.11
C PHE A 148 -1.21 6.71 -12.95
N ILE A 149 -1.73 6.16 -11.87
CA ILE A 149 -1.59 4.74 -11.54
C ILE A 149 -2.95 4.18 -11.14
N VAL A 150 -3.19 2.92 -11.51
CA VAL A 150 -4.32 2.13 -11.02
C VAL A 150 -3.80 0.76 -10.59
N ASN A 151 -4.22 0.34 -9.39
CA ASN A 151 -4.03 -1.01 -8.86
C ASN A 151 -5.42 -1.66 -8.68
N PRO A 152 -5.91 -2.48 -9.61
CA PRO A 152 -7.14 -3.23 -9.45
C PRO A 152 -6.92 -4.45 -8.55
N ILE A 153 -6.97 -4.24 -7.25
CA ILE A 153 -6.62 -5.23 -6.23
C ILE A 153 -7.76 -6.22 -6.04
N VAL A 154 -7.40 -7.48 -5.86
CA VAL A 154 -8.29 -8.57 -5.43
C VAL A 154 -7.70 -9.21 -4.19
N ASP A 155 -8.46 -9.16 -3.09
CA ASP A 155 -8.12 -9.80 -1.82
C ASP A 155 -8.86 -11.13 -1.69
N VAL A 156 -8.14 -12.21 -1.46
CA VAL A 156 -8.68 -13.56 -1.37
C VAL A 156 -8.41 -14.11 0.03
N GLY A 157 -9.45 -14.28 0.83
CA GLY A 157 -9.38 -15.01 2.10
C GLY A 157 -9.54 -16.52 1.89
N PHE A 158 -8.80 -17.35 2.65
CA PHE A 158 -8.91 -18.81 2.56
C PHE A 158 -9.65 -19.39 3.77
N GLY A 159 -10.42 -20.44 3.53
CA GLY A 159 -11.13 -21.20 4.56
C GLY A 159 -12.63 -20.89 4.63
N ARG A 160 -13.25 -21.17 5.79
CA ARG A 160 -14.71 -21.15 5.95
C ARG A 160 -15.34 -19.77 5.68
N TYR A 161 -14.63 -18.70 6.00
CA TYR A 161 -15.08 -17.32 5.83
C TYR A 161 -14.35 -16.63 4.67
N GLY A 162 -13.66 -17.43 3.84
CA GLY A 162 -12.89 -16.88 2.72
C GLY A 162 -13.81 -16.39 1.62
N GLU A 163 -13.55 -15.18 1.17
CA GLU A 163 -14.21 -14.50 0.06
C GLU A 163 -13.12 -13.89 -0.84
N ALA A 164 -13.52 -13.48 -2.03
CA ALA A 164 -12.67 -12.68 -2.92
C ALA A 164 -13.30 -11.30 -3.02
N ASP A 165 -12.62 -10.30 -2.50
CA ASP A 165 -13.07 -8.91 -2.44
C ASP A 165 -12.34 -8.06 -3.49
N PHE A 166 -13.01 -7.03 -4.00
CA PHE A 166 -12.43 -6.08 -4.96
C PHE A 166 -12.12 -4.76 -4.25
N ALA A 167 -10.82 -4.49 -4.05
CA ALA A 167 -10.32 -3.35 -3.28
C ALA A 167 -9.36 -2.46 -4.09
N PRO A 168 -9.81 -1.80 -5.19
CA PRO A 168 -8.91 -1.06 -6.07
C PRO A 168 -8.35 0.20 -5.42
N ALA A 169 -7.13 0.55 -5.84
CA ALA A 169 -6.49 1.81 -5.50
C ALA A 169 -6.04 2.57 -6.76
N ALA A 170 -5.99 3.89 -6.68
CA ALA A 170 -5.55 4.74 -7.78
C ALA A 170 -4.81 5.97 -7.26
N ARG A 171 -3.88 6.49 -8.08
CA ARG A 171 -3.10 7.68 -7.77
C ARG A 171 -3.03 8.61 -8.98
N VAL A 172 -3.12 9.91 -8.70
CA VAL A 172 -2.70 10.97 -9.60
C VAL A 172 -1.75 11.89 -8.85
N ALA A 173 -0.55 12.09 -9.39
CA ALA A 173 0.45 12.94 -8.77
C ALA A 173 1.07 13.89 -9.80
N ARG A 174 1.50 15.07 -9.32
CA ARG A 174 2.23 16.07 -10.08
C ARG A 174 3.60 16.28 -9.46
N LYS A 175 4.63 16.24 -10.32
CA LYS A 175 5.97 16.64 -9.96
C LYS A 175 6.03 18.16 -9.80
N LEU A 176 6.42 18.66 -8.65
CA LEU A 176 6.62 20.09 -8.41
C LEU A 176 8.07 20.52 -8.64
N LYS A 177 9.00 19.68 -8.24
CA LYS A 177 10.45 19.79 -8.45
C LYS A 177 11.08 18.40 -8.30
N ASP A 178 12.40 18.31 -8.46
CA ASP A 178 13.09 17.04 -8.24
C ASP A 178 12.81 16.52 -6.83
N ASP A 179 12.47 15.24 -6.75
CA ASP A 179 12.14 14.51 -5.52
C ASP A 179 10.96 15.08 -4.70
N VAL A 180 10.08 15.91 -5.31
CA VAL A 180 8.86 16.39 -4.62
C VAL A 180 7.65 16.23 -5.51
N TYR A 181 6.69 15.44 -5.03
CA TYR A 181 5.41 15.19 -5.69
C TYR A 181 4.26 15.58 -4.75
N VAL A 182 3.18 16.05 -5.34
CA VAL A 182 1.90 16.22 -4.65
C VAL A 182 0.82 15.54 -5.46
N GLY A 183 -0.13 14.92 -4.77
CA GLY A 183 -1.13 14.14 -5.47
C GLY A 183 -2.36 13.83 -4.65
N LEU A 184 -3.22 13.04 -5.29
CA LEU A 184 -4.38 12.43 -4.68
C LEU A 184 -4.25 10.92 -4.84
N GLU A 185 -4.61 10.18 -3.79
CA GLU A 185 -4.78 8.74 -3.83
C GLU A 185 -6.20 8.38 -3.40
N TYR A 186 -6.75 7.43 -4.09
CA TYR A 186 -8.07 6.89 -3.81
C TYR A 186 -7.97 5.41 -3.54
N TYR A 187 -8.63 4.99 -2.47
CA TYR A 187 -8.72 3.59 -2.05
C TYR A 187 -10.18 3.23 -1.86
N ALA A 188 -10.57 2.07 -2.35
CA ALA A 188 -11.91 1.56 -2.17
C ALA A 188 -11.89 0.08 -1.79
N ASP A 189 -12.95 -0.35 -1.11
CA ASP A 189 -13.33 -1.75 -0.93
C ASP A 189 -14.81 -1.88 -1.29
N PHE A 190 -15.07 -2.56 -2.39
CA PHE A 190 -16.42 -2.81 -2.91
C PHE A 190 -17.05 -4.05 -2.27
N GLY A 191 -16.25 -4.83 -1.52
CA GLY A 191 -16.63 -6.13 -0.99
C GLY A 191 -16.58 -7.22 -2.05
N LYS A 192 -17.31 -8.30 -1.79
CA LYS A 192 -17.26 -9.57 -2.51
C LYS A 192 -17.51 -9.44 -4.01
N ILE A 193 -16.60 -9.99 -4.81
CA ILE A 193 -16.74 -10.07 -6.27
C ILE A 193 -18.01 -10.88 -6.62
N GLY A 194 -18.85 -10.28 -7.48
CA GLY A 194 -20.13 -10.85 -7.88
C GLY A 194 -21.30 -10.54 -6.95
N ALA A 195 -21.04 -9.92 -5.78
CA ALA A 195 -22.06 -9.49 -4.83
C ALA A 195 -21.58 -8.25 -4.04
N PHE A 196 -21.23 -7.18 -4.75
CA PHE A 196 -20.73 -5.94 -4.14
C PHE A 196 -21.68 -5.43 -3.07
N SER A 197 -21.10 -4.93 -1.98
CA SER A 197 -21.85 -4.32 -0.89
C SER A 197 -22.63 -3.08 -1.35
N PRO A 198 -23.73 -2.71 -0.68
CA PRO A 198 -24.37 -1.41 -0.89
C PRO A 198 -23.37 -0.27 -0.65
N LEU A 199 -23.48 0.84 -1.39
CA LEU A 199 -22.53 1.95 -1.33
C LEU A 199 -22.24 2.47 0.10
N ALA A 200 -23.23 2.43 0.99
CA ALA A 200 -23.06 2.86 2.38
C ALA A 200 -22.18 1.92 3.22
N GLU A 201 -22.01 0.69 2.77
CA GLU A 201 -21.22 -0.38 3.39
C GLU A 201 -19.87 -0.59 2.69
N GLN A 202 -19.67 -0.01 1.49
CA GLN A 202 -18.39 0.01 0.83
C GLN A 202 -17.46 1.02 1.51
N GLN A 203 -16.17 0.74 1.53
CA GLN A 203 -15.17 1.72 1.98
C GLN A 203 -14.64 2.52 0.79
N HIS A 204 -14.59 3.83 0.94
CA HIS A 204 -14.04 4.76 -0.05
C HIS A 204 -13.30 5.86 0.68
N THR A 205 -12.00 6.00 0.46
CA THR A 205 -11.16 6.98 1.13
C THR A 205 -10.33 7.74 0.10
N LEU A 206 -10.31 9.07 0.21
CA LEU A 206 -9.49 9.95 -0.62
C LEU A 206 -8.40 10.57 0.23
N PHE A 207 -7.15 10.43 -0.20
CA PHE A 207 -5.97 11.04 0.43
C PHE A 207 -5.44 12.19 -0.40
N ALA A 208 -5.06 13.28 0.25
CA ALA A 208 -4.11 14.24 -0.28
C ALA A 208 -2.70 13.79 0.17
N VAL A 209 -1.78 13.64 -0.78
CA VAL A 209 -0.47 13.06 -0.52
C VAL A 209 0.67 13.94 -1.03
N THR A 210 1.84 13.78 -0.41
CA THR A 210 3.09 14.37 -0.88
C THR A 210 4.22 13.37 -0.66
N ASP A 211 5.08 13.24 -1.67
CA ASP A 211 6.32 12.46 -1.59
C ASP A 211 7.49 13.41 -1.66
N PHE A 212 8.51 13.18 -0.85
CA PHE A 212 9.74 13.96 -0.85
C PHE A 212 10.90 13.19 -0.24
N LYS A 213 12.12 13.67 -0.48
CA LYS A 213 13.34 13.13 0.13
C LYS A 213 13.92 14.04 1.18
N VAL A 214 14.47 13.44 2.25
CA VAL A 214 15.31 14.12 3.23
C VAL A 214 16.64 13.35 3.34
N GLY A 215 17.67 13.88 2.68
CA GLY A 215 18.91 13.13 2.49
C GLY A 215 18.65 11.86 1.67
N ASP A 216 19.02 10.70 2.21
CA ASP A 216 18.82 9.39 1.57
C ASP A 216 17.51 8.70 1.99
N VAL A 217 16.65 9.40 2.74
CA VAL A 217 15.37 8.87 3.23
C VAL A 217 14.25 9.36 2.34
N ASP A 218 13.46 8.41 1.82
CA ASP A 218 12.21 8.67 1.11
C ASP A 218 11.06 8.80 2.11
N ILE A 219 10.20 9.79 1.90
CA ILE A 219 9.02 10.04 2.74
C ILE A 219 7.80 10.21 1.84
N ASP A 220 6.78 9.38 2.06
CA ASP A 220 5.41 9.59 1.63
C ASP A 220 4.60 10.03 2.85
N PHE A 221 3.81 11.08 2.70
CA PHE A 221 2.92 11.56 3.74
C PHE A 221 1.55 11.85 3.14
N GLY A 222 0.49 11.46 3.85
CA GLY A 222 -0.87 11.70 3.38
C GLY A 222 -1.89 11.89 4.48
N VAL A 223 -2.93 12.66 4.16
CA VAL A 223 -4.12 12.85 5.01
C VAL A 223 -5.34 12.41 4.21
N GLY A 224 -6.06 11.43 4.73
CA GLY A 224 -7.19 10.79 4.10
C GLY A 224 -8.52 11.11 4.77
N TYR A 225 -9.56 11.22 3.95
CA TYR A 225 -10.93 11.41 4.39
C TYR A 225 -11.84 10.33 3.80
N GLY A 226 -12.56 9.63 4.70
CA GLY A 226 -13.53 8.61 4.32
C GLY A 226 -14.82 9.21 3.77
N LEU A 227 -15.21 8.77 2.58
CA LEU A 227 -16.33 9.32 1.82
C LEU A 227 -17.66 8.60 2.15
N THR A 228 -17.61 7.38 2.66
CA THR A 228 -18.77 6.56 2.99
C THR A 228 -18.92 6.35 4.49
N ARG A 229 -20.04 5.74 4.89
CA ARG A 229 -20.30 5.43 6.30
C ARG A 229 -19.35 4.35 6.83
N ALA A 230 -18.99 3.36 6.02
CA ALA A 230 -18.10 2.26 6.40
C ALA A 230 -16.64 2.68 6.48
N SER A 231 -16.25 3.78 5.82
CA SER A 231 -14.87 4.28 5.84
C SER A 231 -14.51 4.96 7.16
N ASP A 232 -13.25 4.83 7.56
CA ASP A 232 -12.66 5.68 8.59
C ASP A 232 -12.64 7.13 8.13
N ARG A 233 -13.05 8.06 9.00
CA ARG A 233 -13.28 9.48 8.63
C ARG A 233 -12.01 10.27 8.47
N LEU A 234 -11.02 10.02 9.32
CA LEU A 234 -9.76 10.76 9.28
C LEU A 234 -8.62 9.78 9.52
N VAL A 235 -7.77 9.65 8.50
CA VAL A 235 -6.58 8.79 8.55
C VAL A 235 -5.38 9.62 8.13
N VAL A 236 -4.29 9.51 8.89
CA VAL A 236 -3.00 10.08 8.52
C VAL A 236 -2.05 8.93 8.23
N LYS A 237 -1.42 8.94 7.06
CA LYS A 237 -0.41 7.93 6.70
C LYS A 237 0.96 8.56 6.54
N THR A 238 2.00 7.78 6.81
CA THR A 238 3.36 8.07 6.37
C THR A 238 4.11 6.79 6.06
N ILE A 239 4.95 6.83 5.04
CA ILE A 239 5.90 5.78 4.71
C ILE A 239 7.28 6.39 4.76
N ILE A 240 8.20 5.78 5.51
CA ILE A 240 9.59 6.22 5.65
C ILE A 240 10.46 5.09 5.10
N GLY A 241 11.17 5.34 4.01
CA GLY A 241 11.95 4.34 3.30
C GLY A 241 13.43 4.67 3.25
N TYR A 242 14.25 3.62 3.31
CA TYR A 242 15.68 3.70 3.14
C TYR A 242 16.18 2.53 2.30
N ALA A 243 17.02 2.84 1.31
CA ALA A 243 17.66 1.84 0.46
C ALA A 243 19.13 1.69 0.86
N PHE A 244 19.52 0.48 1.31
CA PHE A 244 20.90 0.22 1.69
C PHE A 244 21.81 0.18 0.47
N PRO A 245 23.05 0.72 0.57
CA PRO A 245 24.02 0.60 -0.51
C PRO A 245 24.31 -0.86 -0.87
N VAL A 246 24.40 -1.17 -2.16
CA VAL A 246 24.78 -2.52 -2.61
C VAL A 246 26.26 -2.76 -2.32
N PRO A 247 26.65 -3.81 -1.57
CA PRO A 247 28.04 -4.08 -1.25
C PRO A 247 28.91 -4.26 -2.53
N GLY A 248 30.07 -3.60 -2.58
CA GLY A 248 31.05 -3.76 -3.68
C GLY A 248 30.85 -2.83 -4.89
N THR A 249 29.85 -1.97 -4.91
CA THR A 249 29.71 -0.92 -5.94
C THR A 249 30.37 0.38 -5.46
N LYS A 250 31.32 0.93 -6.28
CA LYS A 250 32.08 2.16 -5.91
C LYS A 250 31.25 3.46 -5.94
N ASP A 251 30.04 3.43 -6.49
CA ASP A 251 29.12 4.55 -6.58
C ASP A 251 27.72 4.16 -6.05
N SER A 252 27.67 3.92 -4.74
CA SER A 252 26.41 3.59 -4.07
C SER A 252 25.42 4.76 -4.01
N SER A 253 25.91 6.02 -4.04
CA SER A 253 25.05 7.20 -3.92
C SER A 253 24.20 7.49 -5.18
N GLU A 254 24.75 7.28 -6.39
CA GLU A 254 23.97 7.46 -7.63
C GLU A 254 22.93 6.33 -7.85
N ARG A 255 23.20 5.10 -7.38
CA ARG A 255 22.26 3.98 -7.52
C ARG A 255 21.24 3.87 -6.39
N ALA A 256 21.61 4.26 -5.16
CA ALA A 256 20.66 4.30 -4.05
C ALA A 256 19.57 5.37 -4.25
N SER A 257 19.93 6.52 -4.85
CA SER A 257 18.93 7.53 -5.26
C SER A 257 18.05 7.07 -6.43
N ALA A 258 18.49 6.01 -7.11
CA ALA A 258 17.91 5.52 -8.36
C ALA A 258 16.83 4.46 -8.19
N SER A 259 16.64 3.85 -7.03
CA SER A 259 15.85 2.64 -6.88
C SER A 259 14.94 2.61 -5.64
N GLY A 260 14.64 3.76 -5.05
CA GLY A 260 13.71 3.82 -3.91
C GLY A 260 12.30 3.37 -4.30
N PRO A 261 11.71 2.39 -3.61
CA PRO A 261 10.37 1.90 -3.92
C PRO A 261 9.27 2.94 -3.66
N ILE A 262 9.57 4.03 -2.97
CA ILE A 262 8.63 5.11 -2.65
C ILE A 262 8.59 6.19 -3.74
N ASN A 263 9.70 6.42 -4.48
CA ASN A 263 9.73 7.45 -5.52
C ASN A 263 10.39 6.99 -6.82
N PRO A 264 9.64 6.38 -7.74
CA PRO A 264 10.16 5.90 -9.02
C PRO A 264 10.47 7.01 -10.01
N MET A 265 10.14 8.27 -9.71
CA MET A 265 10.39 9.39 -10.62
C MET A 265 11.72 10.09 -10.40
N ALA A 266 12.51 9.74 -9.39
CA ALA A 266 13.83 10.33 -9.13
C ALA A 266 14.84 10.13 -10.27
N HIS A 267 14.55 9.24 -11.24
CA HIS A 267 15.46 8.89 -12.34
C HIS A 267 15.34 9.72 -13.62
N LEU A 268 14.29 10.52 -13.75
CA LEU A 268 14.11 11.31 -14.99
C LEU A 268 14.98 12.55 -15.08
N SER A 269 15.75 12.89 -14.03
CA SER A 269 16.64 14.08 -14.05
C SER A 269 18.06 13.84 -14.58
N ALA A 270 18.42 12.64 -14.99
CA ALA A 270 19.76 12.35 -15.51
C ALA A 270 19.89 12.68 -17.00
N ARG A 271 20.37 13.91 -17.28
CA ARG A 271 21.12 14.36 -18.46
C ARG A 271 20.36 14.53 -19.78
N SER A 272 19.95 15.75 -20.00
CA SER A 272 20.09 16.37 -21.31
C SER A 272 21.58 16.72 -21.51
N THR A 273 22.35 15.89 -22.21
CA THR A 273 23.59 16.34 -22.84
C THR A 273 23.20 17.13 -24.07
N PRO A 274 23.76 18.37 -24.25
CA PRO A 274 23.53 19.12 -25.48
C PRO A 274 24.41 18.53 -26.59
N TYR A 275 23.81 18.34 -27.74
CA TYR A 275 24.49 18.43 -29.02
C TYR A 275 23.99 19.67 -29.74
#